data_a51c8637ace6150a41dc37fceb80cdec
#
_entry.id   a51c8637ace6150a41dc37fceb80cdec
#
_cell.length_a   1.000
_cell.length_b   1.000
_cell.length_c   1.000
_cell.angle_alpha   90.00
_cell.angle_beta   90.00
_cell.angle_gamma   90.00
#
_symmetry.space_group_name_H-M   'P 1'
#
loop_
_entity.id
_entity.type
_entity.pdbx_description
1 polymer ?
#
loop_
_entity_poly.entity_id
_entity_poly.type
_entity_poly.pdbx_seq_one_letter_code
_entity_poly.pdbx_strand_id
1 'polypeptide(L)'
;MPNYNSILLESFRQHPSIIPFELNRKLTDLFPEQHVLFTMDYDFDLESFARDGRCSMWVLDDLQALVATWWRGREKGTEFDAVHVLSEILWNGHRLRCLKTKERCSELHFVIAETPHVARAFFEAVCLWTSDSDRRVTVYDGRFRRDPDLEKALLSSSWDSLVLEESLKSRLQHEVHSFFTSREDYERYGLSWRRGILMYGPPGNGKTHAIKSLLNLAGKPCLVVRSLNDEDDSDESVIARIFSRARQMAPAIVLFEDIDSLVSRSHLSSLLNELDGLARNDGLLFLATTNHLDKLDSALSNRPSRFDRKFEIGNPKAPERERFLSSRFEQFDQEMRPTSAGIETATKQTKGFSGAMLQELVAGCAFSWVRDRTVGSMDKILVQEIEALRPKEAS
;
A
#
# COMPACT_ATOMS: atom_id res chain seq x y z
N MET A 1 -25.55 32.25 -16.74
CA MET A 1 -24.97 31.27 -15.82
C MET A 1 -23.70 31.83 -15.21
N PRO A 2 -23.39 31.59 -13.95
CA PRO A 2 -22.19 32.08 -13.31
C PRO A 2 -20.93 31.56 -14.01
N ASN A 3 -19.94 32.44 -14.23
CA ASN A 3 -18.74 32.09 -14.94
C ASN A 3 -17.70 31.44 -13.96
N TYR A 4 -17.85 30.15 -13.69
CA TYR A 4 -16.95 29.40 -12.84
C TYR A 4 -15.47 29.42 -13.31
N ASN A 5 -15.24 29.50 -14.63
CA ASN A 5 -13.91 29.61 -15.18
C ASN A 5 -13.20 30.88 -14.76
N SER A 6 -13.94 32.02 -14.69
CA SER A 6 -13.40 33.30 -14.21
C SER A 6 -12.99 33.19 -12.73
N ILE A 7 -13.85 32.56 -11.91
CA ILE A 7 -13.59 32.35 -10.48
C ILE A 7 -12.33 31.53 -10.27
N LEU A 8 -12.17 30.42 -10.98
CA LEU A 8 -10.98 29.57 -10.90
C LEU A 8 -9.75 30.35 -11.35
N LEU A 9 -9.76 30.93 -12.57
CA LEU A 9 -8.62 31.66 -13.12
C LEU A 9 -8.14 32.79 -12.22
N GLU A 10 -9.05 33.56 -11.63
CA GLU A 10 -8.69 34.64 -10.72
C GLU A 10 -8.12 34.12 -9.39
N SER A 11 -8.67 33.03 -8.85
CA SER A 11 -8.20 32.45 -7.59
C SER A 11 -6.82 31.83 -7.74
N PHE A 12 -6.55 31.15 -8.85
CA PHE A 12 -5.23 30.56 -9.14
C PHE A 12 -4.13 31.58 -9.49
N ARG A 13 -4.45 32.86 -9.60
CA ARG A 13 -3.44 33.94 -9.68
C ARG A 13 -2.91 34.37 -8.31
N GLN A 14 -3.53 33.91 -7.23
CA GLN A 14 -3.14 34.22 -5.87
C GLN A 14 -2.04 33.29 -5.36
N HIS A 15 -1.48 33.62 -4.19
CA HIS A 15 -0.54 32.72 -3.52
C HIS A 15 -1.25 31.40 -3.13
N PRO A 16 -0.62 30.23 -3.30
CA PRO A 16 -1.24 28.93 -3.03
C PRO A 16 -1.99 28.82 -1.70
N SER A 17 -1.40 29.30 -0.60
CA SER A 17 -2.03 29.24 0.71
C SER A 17 -3.36 29.99 0.84
N ILE A 18 -3.68 30.89 -0.10
CA ILE A 18 -4.90 31.72 -0.10
C ILE A 18 -5.97 31.15 -1.03
N ILE A 19 -5.60 30.28 -1.99
CA ILE A 19 -6.52 29.76 -3.00
C ILE A 19 -7.78 29.11 -2.39
N PRO A 20 -7.69 28.22 -1.39
CA PRO A 20 -8.89 27.62 -0.80
C PRO A 20 -9.83 28.63 -0.18
N PHE A 21 -9.28 29.65 0.51
CA PHE A 21 -10.05 30.73 1.11
C PHE A 21 -10.75 31.59 0.04
N GLU A 22 -10.03 32.00 -1.01
CA GLU A 22 -10.59 32.80 -2.10
C GLU A 22 -11.67 32.05 -2.88
N LEU A 23 -11.46 30.76 -3.17
CA LEU A 23 -12.46 29.93 -3.80
C LEU A 23 -13.72 29.80 -2.94
N ASN A 24 -13.55 29.50 -1.64
CA ASN A 24 -14.67 29.39 -0.72
C ASN A 24 -15.46 30.69 -0.65
N ARG A 25 -14.79 31.85 -0.53
CA ARG A 25 -15.42 33.16 -0.51
C ARG A 25 -16.22 33.43 -1.79
N LYS A 26 -15.59 33.23 -2.96
CA LYS A 26 -16.23 33.50 -4.26
C LYS A 26 -17.39 32.53 -4.53
N LEU A 27 -17.31 31.29 -4.12
CA LEU A 27 -18.39 30.33 -4.22
C LEU A 27 -19.55 30.70 -3.29
N THR A 28 -19.26 31.19 -2.08
CA THR A 28 -20.29 31.70 -1.15
C THR A 28 -21.00 32.94 -1.72
N ASP A 29 -20.25 33.86 -2.32
CA ASP A 29 -20.83 35.04 -2.99
C ASP A 29 -21.71 34.65 -4.19
N LEU A 30 -21.34 33.58 -4.89
CA LEU A 30 -22.04 33.03 -6.05
C LEU A 30 -23.36 32.32 -5.67
N PHE A 31 -23.38 31.68 -4.50
CA PHE A 31 -24.50 30.91 -3.97
C PHE A 31 -24.96 31.45 -2.61
N PRO A 32 -25.51 32.71 -2.56
CA PRO A 32 -25.82 33.36 -1.29
C PRO A 32 -26.90 32.64 -0.48
N GLU A 33 -27.79 31.88 -1.14
CA GLU A 33 -28.83 31.08 -0.51
C GLU A 33 -28.43 29.64 -0.17
N GLN A 34 -27.15 29.29 -0.42
CA GLN A 34 -26.62 27.93 -0.20
C GLN A 34 -25.40 27.96 0.71
N HIS A 35 -25.09 26.83 1.29
CA HIS A 35 -23.90 26.69 2.13
C HIS A 35 -22.77 26.00 1.34
N VAL A 36 -21.57 26.55 1.46
CA VAL A 36 -20.35 25.97 0.87
C VAL A 36 -19.51 25.37 1.99
N LEU A 37 -19.32 24.03 1.92
CA LEU A 37 -18.42 23.29 2.80
C LEU A 37 -17.15 22.98 2.03
N PHE A 38 -16.01 23.39 2.58
CA PHE A 38 -14.68 23.09 2.04
C PHE A 38 -14.06 21.89 2.74
N THR A 39 -13.44 20.98 1.96
CA THR A 39 -12.66 19.86 2.50
C THR A 39 -11.47 19.50 1.61
N MET A 40 -10.41 19.00 2.24
CA MET A 40 -9.26 18.35 1.64
C MET A 40 -9.07 16.96 2.27
N ASP A 41 -10.12 16.44 2.90
CA ASP A 41 -10.06 15.15 3.59
C ASP A 41 -9.89 14.01 2.59
N TYR A 42 -8.93 13.15 2.84
CA TYR A 42 -8.63 11.99 1.98
C TYR A 42 -9.72 10.92 2.00
N ASP A 43 -10.58 10.95 3.03
CA ASP A 43 -11.70 10.04 3.12
C ASP A 43 -12.92 10.54 2.33
N PHE A 44 -12.86 11.76 1.78
CA PHE A 44 -13.90 12.29 0.90
C PHE A 44 -13.70 11.81 -0.55
N ASP A 45 -13.87 10.50 -0.80
CA ASP A 45 -13.78 9.88 -2.12
C ASP A 45 -15.16 9.83 -2.80
N LEU A 46 -15.57 10.98 -3.31
CA LEU A 46 -16.88 11.18 -3.94
C LEU A 46 -17.07 10.32 -5.18
N GLU A 47 -16.04 10.19 -6.01
CA GLU A 47 -16.12 9.41 -7.25
C GLU A 47 -16.36 7.94 -6.99
N SER A 48 -15.67 7.37 -6.00
CA SER A 48 -15.88 5.98 -5.62
C SER A 48 -17.23 5.75 -4.94
N PHE A 49 -17.67 6.71 -4.10
CA PHE A 49 -18.99 6.70 -3.48
C PHE A 49 -20.12 6.69 -4.52
N ALA A 50 -20.01 7.51 -5.56
CA ALA A 50 -20.96 7.56 -6.66
C ALA A 50 -20.91 6.29 -7.53
N ARG A 51 -19.70 5.77 -7.81
CA ARG A 51 -19.52 4.52 -8.57
C ARG A 51 -20.13 3.31 -7.87
N ASP A 52 -20.16 3.29 -6.55
CA ASP A 52 -20.82 2.27 -5.73
C ASP A 52 -22.36 2.46 -5.65
N GLY A 53 -22.89 3.46 -6.36
CA GLY A 53 -24.35 3.72 -6.43
C GLY A 53 -24.94 4.38 -5.17
N ARG A 54 -24.10 4.95 -4.30
CA ARG A 54 -24.53 5.63 -3.07
C ARG A 54 -25.12 7.01 -3.31
N CYS A 55 -24.77 7.61 -4.44
CA CYS A 55 -25.40 8.83 -4.96
C CYS A 55 -25.38 8.80 -6.48
N SER A 56 -26.24 9.62 -7.11
CA SER A 56 -26.13 9.89 -8.53
C SER A 56 -25.28 11.14 -8.72
N MET A 57 -24.30 11.07 -9.61
CA MET A 57 -23.40 12.19 -9.90
C MET A 57 -23.23 12.35 -11.41
N TRP A 58 -23.29 13.58 -11.88
CA TRP A 58 -23.01 13.92 -13.28
C TRP A 58 -22.24 15.23 -13.37
N VAL A 59 -21.32 15.29 -14.32
CA VAL A 59 -20.49 16.47 -14.57
C VAL A 59 -21.33 17.54 -15.31
N LEU A 60 -21.24 18.78 -14.86
CA LEU A 60 -21.85 19.89 -15.56
C LEU A 60 -20.90 20.40 -16.67
N ASP A 61 -21.40 20.44 -17.91
CA ASP A 61 -20.61 20.84 -19.11
C ASP A 61 -20.19 22.31 -19.15
N ASP A 62 -20.66 23.13 -18.23
CA ASP A 62 -20.40 24.58 -18.19
C ASP A 62 -18.96 24.95 -17.74
N LEU A 63 -18.22 24.01 -17.20
CA LEU A 63 -16.80 24.15 -16.97
C LEU A 63 -16.07 23.52 -18.16
N GLN A 64 -15.17 24.29 -18.80
CA GLN A 64 -14.11 23.67 -19.58
C GLN A 64 -13.24 22.87 -18.61
N ALA A 65 -13.71 21.67 -18.26
CA ALA A 65 -13.01 20.77 -17.37
C ALA A 65 -11.61 20.54 -17.93
N LEU A 66 -10.60 20.96 -17.19
CA LEU A 66 -9.24 20.55 -17.52
C LEU A 66 -9.12 19.08 -17.15
N VAL A 67 -9.20 18.23 -18.14
CA VAL A 67 -9.06 16.78 -18.01
C VAL A 67 -7.64 16.39 -18.42
N ALA A 68 -6.83 15.97 -17.49
CA ALA A 68 -5.54 15.38 -17.79
C ALA A 68 -5.75 13.97 -18.35
N THR A 69 -5.13 13.69 -19.48
CA THR A 69 -5.26 12.42 -20.18
C THR A 69 -3.95 11.65 -20.06
N TRP A 70 -4.01 10.45 -19.51
CA TRP A 70 -2.83 9.61 -19.30
C TRP A 70 -2.94 8.32 -20.09
N TRP A 71 -1.89 7.98 -20.83
CA TRP A 71 -1.77 6.67 -21.45
C TRP A 71 -1.21 5.64 -20.46
N ARG A 72 -2.00 4.64 -20.08
CA ARG A 72 -1.63 3.59 -19.12
C ARG A 72 -1.20 2.26 -19.75
N GLY A 73 -0.91 2.27 -21.05
CA GLY A 73 -0.51 1.10 -21.81
C GLY A 73 -1.66 0.41 -22.55
N ARG A 74 -1.31 -0.60 -23.36
CA ARG A 74 -2.27 -1.27 -24.26
C ARG A 74 -3.44 -1.97 -23.54
N GLU A 75 -3.23 -2.47 -22.33
CA GLU A 75 -4.24 -3.20 -21.58
C GLU A 75 -5.20 -2.28 -20.81
N LYS A 76 -4.71 -1.18 -20.28
CA LYS A 76 -5.48 -0.23 -19.47
C LYS A 76 -6.04 0.95 -20.26
N GLY A 77 -5.54 1.16 -21.51
CA GLY A 77 -6.00 2.23 -22.40
C GLY A 77 -5.70 3.63 -21.89
N THR A 78 -6.63 4.54 -22.12
CA THR A 78 -6.54 5.94 -21.74
C THR A 78 -7.31 6.19 -20.44
N GLU A 79 -6.65 6.78 -19.46
CA GLU A 79 -7.26 7.23 -18.20
C GLU A 79 -7.44 8.75 -18.23
N PHE A 80 -8.58 9.22 -17.77
CA PHE A 80 -8.92 10.63 -17.68
C PHE A 80 -8.95 11.04 -16.22
N ASP A 81 -8.13 12.01 -15.83
CA ASP A 81 -8.13 12.61 -14.49
C ASP A 81 -8.67 14.03 -14.59
N ALA A 82 -9.83 14.26 -14.00
CA ALA A 82 -10.47 15.55 -14.00
C ALA A 82 -9.84 16.47 -12.94
N VAL A 83 -9.09 17.48 -13.40
CA VAL A 83 -8.35 18.39 -12.52
C VAL A 83 -9.26 19.49 -11.96
N HIS A 84 -10.20 20.00 -12.77
CA HIS A 84 -11.19 21.00 -12.36
C HIS A 84 -12.55 20.56 -12.86
N VAL A 85 -13.46 20.17 -11.96
CA VAL A 85 -14.78 19.63 -12.32
C VAL A 85 -15.83 20.15 -11.36
N LEU A 86 -16.93 20.63 -11.92
CA LEU A 86 -18.16 20.86 -11.19
C LEU A 86 -19.13 19.73 -11.48
N SER A 87 -19.54 19.02 -10.44
CA SER A 87 -20.52 17.95 -10.52
C SER A 87 -21.82 18.34 -9.83
N GLU A 88 -22.95 17.93 -10.39
CA GLU A 88 -24.22 17.92 -9.70
C GLU A 88 -24.46 16.54 -9.10
N ILE A 89 -25.02 16.50 -7.89
CA ILE A 89 -25.16 15.30 -7.07
C ILE A 89 -26.60 15.20 -6.59
N LEU A 90 -27.18 14.03 -6.71
CA LEU A 90 -28.46 13.70 -6.06
C LEU A 90 -28.20 12.62 -5.00
N TRP A 91 -28.43 12.99 -3.74
CA TRP A 91 -28.21 12.14 -2.58
C TRP A 91 -29.38 12.29 -1.58
N ASN A 92 -30.03 11.17 -1.25
CA ASN A 92 -31.16 11.12 -0.32
C ASN A 92 -32.26 12.17 -0.59
N GLY A 93 -32.52 12.47 -1.87
CA GLY A 93 -33.51 13.48 -2.28
C GLY A 93 -32.99 14.92 -2.26
N HIS A 94 -31.78 15.17 -1.76
CA HIS A 94 -31.12 16.48 -1.79
C HIS A 94 -30.31 16.66 -3.07
N ARG A 95 -30.38 17.86 -3.63
CA ARG A 95 -29.57 18.24 -4.80
C ARG A 95 -28.40 19.10 -4.33
N LEU A 96 -27.20 18.59 -4.52
CA LEU A 96 -25.94 19.24 -4.14
C LEU A 96 -25.08 19.47 -5.39
N ARG A 97 -24.07 20.32 -5.25
CA ARG A 97 -22.99 20.44 -6.24
C ARG A 97 -21.65 20.25 -5.53
N CYS A 98 -20.67 19.75 -6.25
CA CYS A 98 -19.30 19.65 -5.76
C CYS A 98 -18.35 20.20 -6.82
N LEU A 99 -17.62 21.26 -6.49
CA LEU A 99 -16.47 21.69 -7.26
C LEU A 99 -15.26 20.94 -6.74
N LYS A 100 -14.69 20.06 -7.58
CA LYS A 100 -13.37 19.47 -7.38
C LYS A 100 -12.35 20.30 -8.12
N THR A 101 -11.25 20.63 -7.47
CA THR A 101 -10.12 21.29 -8.09
C THR A 101 -8.83 20.77 -7.49
N LYS A 102 -7.70 20.99 -8.15
CA LYS A 102 -6.41 20.49 -7.71
C LYS A 102 -5.43 21.65 -7.58
N GLU A 103 -4.80 21.74 -6.44
CA GLU A 103 -3.72 22.67 -6.19
C GLU A 103 -2.47 21.89 -5.84
N ARG A 104 -1.41 22.01 -6.65
CA ARG A 104 -0.18 21.22 -6.51
C ARG A 104 -0.52 19.72 -6.38
N CYS A 105 -0.27 19.15 -5.21
CA CYS A 105 -0.55 17.74 -4.91
C CYS A 105 -1.84 17.49 -4.13
N SER A 106 -2.59 18.54 -3.76
CA SER A 106 -3.80 18.44 -2.94
C SER A 106 -5.07 18.58 -3.79
N GLU A 107 -6.04 17.71 -3.54
CA GLU A 107 -7.39 17.86 -4.08
C GLU A 107 -8.24 18.68 -3.14
N LEU A 108 -8.91 19.68 -3.70
CA LEU A 108 -9.79 20.58 -2.97
C LEU A 108 -11.23 20.31 -3.41
N HIS A 109 -12.09 20.06 -2.46
CA HIS A 109 -13.51 19.83 -2.71
C HIS A 109 -14.36 20.91 -2.03
N PHE A 110 -15.29 21.50 -2.78
CA PHE A 110 -16.25 22.47 -2.28
C PHE A 110 -17.65 21.91 -2.49
N VAL A 111 -18.27 21.43 -1.42
CA VAL A 111 -19.64 20.90 -1.43
C VAL A 111 -20.61 22.03 -1.22
N ILE A 112 -21.51 22.25 -2.17
CA ILE A 112 -22.51 23.32 -2.18
C ILE A 112 -23.88 22.68 -1.97
N ALA A 113 -24.52 22.99 -0.87
CA ALA A 113 -25.80 22.43 -0.47
C ALA A 113 -26.77 23.51 0.02
N GLU A 114 -28.06 23.20 0.05
CA GLU A 114 -29.12 24.10 0.51
C GLU A 114 -28.97 24.53 1.99
N THR A 115 -28.35 23.69 2.84
CA THR A 115 -28.12 24.02 4.25
C THR A 115 -26.76 23.46 4.76
N PRO A 116 -26.21 24.08 5.83
CA PRO A 116 -25.00 23.54 6.49
C PRO A 116 -25.16 22.10 6.96
N HIS A 117 -26.37 21.73 7.40
CA HIS A 117 -26.68 20.40 7.87
C HIS A 117 -26.58 19.35 6.75
N VAL A 118 -27.16 19.64 5.59
CA VAL A 118 -27.11 18.74 4.43
C VAL A 118 -25.68 18.60 3.91
N ALA A 119 -24.92 19.70 3.83
CA ALA A 119 -23.52 19.66 3.41
C ALA A 119 -22.68 18.76 4.33
N ARG A 120 -22.83 18.93 5.65
CA ARG A 120 -22.12 18.14 6.64
C ARG A 120 -22.55 16.67 6.63
N ALA A 121 -23.84 16.39 6.59
CA ALA A 121 -24.36 15.03 6.55
C ALA A 121 -23.89 14.27 5.30
N PHE A 122 -23.84 14.96 4.16
CA PHE A 122 -23.28 14.36 2.93
C PHE A 122 -21.79 14.10 3.05
N PHE A 123 -21.01 15.06 3.55
CA PHE A 123 -19.58 14.89 3.79
C PHE A 123 -19.31 13.69 4.71
N GLU A 124 -20.00 13.62 5.86
CA GLU A 124 -19.88 12.52 6.81
C GLU A 124 -20.27 11.18 6.19
N ALA A 125 -21.33 11.13 5.37
CA ALA A 125 -21.75 9.89 4.70
C ALA A 125 -20.69 9.37 3.71
N VAL A 126 -20.08 10.27 2.94
CA VAL A 126 -18.97 9.89 2.03
C VAL A 126 -17.77 9.39 2.83
N CYS A 127 -17.34 10.14 3.85
CA CYS A 127 -16.18 9.78 4.67
C CYS A 127 -16.39 8.46 5.43
N LEU A 128 -17.58 8.26 6.03
CA LEU A 128 -17.92 7.03 6.72
C LEU A 128 -17.92 5.83 5.77
N TRP A 129 -18.58 5.96 4.61
CA TRP A 129 -18.57 4.90 3.60
C TRP A 129 -17.14 4.59 3.14
N THR A 130 -16.34 5.64 2.91
CA THR A 130 -14.95 5.49 2.54
C THR A 130 -14.13 4.85 3.67
N SER A 131 -14.43 5.16 4.93
CA SER A 131 -13.73 4.63 6.11
C SER A 131 -14.16 3.21 6.49
N ASP A 132 -15.39 2.80 6.15
CA ASP A 132 -15.99 1.51 6.56
C ASP A 132 -15.42 0.29 5.81
N SER A 133 -14.52 0.49 4.87
CA SER A 133 -13.81 -0.58 4.17
C SER A 133 -12.66 -1.11 5.04
N ASP A 134 -12.89 -2.21 5.75
CA ASP A 134 -11.90 -2.90 6.61
C ASP A 134 -10.59 -3.29 5.91
N ARG A 135 -10.53 -3.25 4.58
CA ARG A 135 -9.39 -3.72 3.77
C ARG A 135 -8.71 -2.63 2.95
N ARG A 136 -8.85 -1.38 3.35
CA ARG A 136 -8.31 -0.26 2.58
C ARG A 136 -6.79 -0.20 2.63
N VAL A 137 -6.17 -0.01 1.45
CA VAL A 137 -4.74 0.27 1.33
C VAL A 137 -4.54 1.72 0.94
N THR A 138 -3.97 2.48 1.86
CA THR A 138 -3.51 3.85 1.64
C THR A 138 -2.00 3.85 1.45
N VAL A 139 -1.50 4.52 0.44
CA VAL A 139 -0.06 4.68 0.18
C VAL A 139 0.32 6.13 0.43
N TYR A 140 1.45 6.34 1.10
CA TYR A 140 2.11 7.64 1.20
C TYR A 140 3.41 7.64 0.37
N ASP A 141 3.47 8.52 -0.63
CA ASP A 141 4.63 8.76 -1.50
C ASP A 141 4.82 10.27 -1.78
N GLY A 142 4.85 11.08 -0.70
CA GLY A 142 4.77 12.54 -0.72
C GLY A 142 3.33 13.02 -0.51
N ARG A 143 2.33 12.22 -0.85
CA ARG A 143 0.90 12.44 -0.57
C ARG A 143 0.21 11.13 -0.25
N PHE A 144 -0.93 11.22 0.43
CA PHE A 144 -1.77 10.04 0.63
C PHE A 144 -2.60 9.78 -0.64
N ARG A 145 -2.70 8.51 -1.01
CA ARG A 145 -3.57 8.05 -2.09
C ARG A 145 -4.02 6.62 -1.86
N ARG A 146 -5.14 6.25 -2.40
CA ARG A 146 -5.55 4.84 -2.49
C ARG A 146 -4.76 4.16 -3.62
N ASP A 147 -4.46 2.89 -3.44
CA ASP A 147 -3.80 2.06 -4.45
C ASP A 147 -4.61 0.78 -4.70
N PRO A 148 -5.64 0.84 -5.59
CA PRO A 148 -6.50 -0.31 -5.89
C PRO A 148 -5.74 -1.48 -6.50
N ASP A 149 -4.68 -1.23 -7.25
CA ASP A 149 -3.84 -2.28 -7.84
C ASP A 149 -3.07 -3.04 -6.73
N LEU A 150 -2.54 -2.31 -5.75
CA LEU A 150 -1.90 -2.91 -4.58
C LEU A 150 -2.92 -3.68 -3.74
N GLU A 151 -4.10 -3.13 -3.51
CA GLU A 151 -5.19 -3.79 -2.80
C GLU A 151 -5.57 -5.12 -3.48
N LYS A 152 -5.73 -5.13 -4.80
CA LYS A 152 -5.96 -6.35 -5.59
C LYS A 152 -4.81 -7.34 -5.49
N ALA A 153 -3.56 -6.85 -5.53
CA ALA A 153 -2.37 -7.69 -5.38
C ALA A 153 -2.27 -8.32 -3.97
N LEU A 154 -2.74 -7.63 -2.93
CA LEU A 154 -2.81 -8.17 -1.58
C LEU A 154 -3.84 -9.29 -1.49
N LEU A 155 -5.03 -9.10 -2.06
CA LEU A 155 -6.10 -10.10 -2.05
C LEU A 155 -5.72 -11.39 -2.80
N SER A 156 -4.84 -11.31 -3.79
CA SER A 156 -4.34 -12.47 -4.55
C SER A 156 -3.17 -13.19 -3.90
N SER A 157 -2.60 -12.64 -2.82
CA SER A 157 -1.42 -13.21 -2.17
C SER A 157 -1.79 -14.36 -1.24
N SER A 158 -1.07 -15.50 -1.39
CA SER A 158 -1.25 -16.70 -0.58
C SER A 158 0.06 -17.14 0.06
N TRP A 159 -0.04 -17.74 1.25
CA TRP A 159 1.09 -18.35 1.94
C TRP A 159 1.64 -19.60 1.24
N ASP A 160 0.82 -20.26 0.39
CA ASP A 160 1.18 -21.52 -0.25
C ASP A 160 2.30 -21.35 -1.28
N SER A 161 2.36 -20.19 -1.91
CA SER A 161 3.41 -19.87 -2.89
C SER A 161 4.73 -19.42 -2.27
N LEU A 162 4.79 -19.24 -0.95
CA LEU A 162 5.94 -18.68 -0.25
C LEU A 162 6.85 -19.79 0.27
N VAL A 163 8.14 -19.73 -0.12
CA VAL A 163 9.19 -20.70 0.28
C VAL A 163 9.75 -20.31 1.65
N LEU A 164 9.05 -20.67 2.70
CA LEU A 164 9.49 -20.44 4.09
C LEU A 164 9.28 -21.70 4.94
N GLU A 165 10.01 -21.77 6.05
CA GLU A 165 9.79 -22.76 7.09
C GLU A 165 8.37 -22.60 7.69
N GLU A 166 7.63 -23.70 7.83
CA GLU A 166 6.22 -23.66 8.31
C GLU A 166 6.12 -23.09 9.73
N SER A 167 7.10 -23.38 10.58
CA SER A 167 7.19 -22.81 11.93
C SER A 167 7.28 -21.28 11.91
N LEU A 168 8.03 -20.72 10.95
CA LEU A 168 8.17 -19.29 10.78
C LEU A 168 6.88 -18.65 10.25
N LYS A 169 6.22 -19.31 9.27
CA LYS A 169 4.90 -18.87 8.79
C LYS A 169 3.88 -18.81 9.92
N SER A 170 3.77 -19.91 10.68
CA SER A 170 2.82 -20.01 11.81
C SER A 170 3.08 -18.94 12.88
N ARG A 171 4.35 -18.66 13.20
CA ARG A 171 4.72 -17.62 14.16
C ARG A 171 4.36 -16.23 13.67
N LEU A 172 4.62 -15.89 12.40
CA LEU A 172 4.25 -14.60 11.81
C LEU A 172 2.73 -14.40 11.80
N GLN A 173 1.98 -15.42 11.41
CA GLN A 173 0.51 -15.39 11.42
C GLN A 173 -0.03 -15.20 12.84
N HIS A 174 0.53 -15.94 13.80
CA HIS A 174 0.13 -15.85 15.21
C HIS A 174 0.38 -14.45 15.79
N GLU A 175 1.53 -13.83 15.54
CA GLU A 175 1.84 -12.49 16.04
C GLU A 175 0.85 -11.44 15.52
N VAL A 176 0.50 -11.48 14.25
CA VAL A 176 -0.44 -10.54 13.65
C VAL A 176 -1.86 -10.80 14.15
N HIS A 177 -2.30 -12.05 14.18
CA HIS A 177 -3.63 -12.41 14.65
C HIS A 177 -3.82 -12.04 16.14
N SER A 178 -2.87 -12.44 17.00
CA SER A 178 -2.93 -12.16 18.43
C SER A 178 -2.99 -10.66 18.72
N PHE A 179 -2.24 -9.85 17.99
CA PHE A 179 -2.25 -8.41 18.17
C PHE A 179 -3.66 -7.83 18.05
N PHE A 180 -4.37 -8.20 16.97
CA PHE A 180 -5.72 -7.64 16.73
C PHE A 180 -6.82 -8.26 17.60
N THR A 181 -6.61 -9.45 18.14
CA THR A 181 -7.61 -10.14 18.99
C THR A 181 -7.42 -9.89 20.49
N SER A 182 -6.25 -9.40 20.92
CA SER A 182 -5.93 -9.25 22.35
C SER A 182 -6.07 -7.82 22.89
N ARG A 183 -6.85 -6.96 22.25
CA ARG A 183 -7.05 -5.57 22.71
C ARG A 183 -7.42 -5.47 24.17
N GLU A 184 -8.40 -6.28 24.61
CA GLU A 184 -8.89 -6.28 26.00
C GLU A 184 -7.79 -6.68 27.00
N ASP A 185 -6.90 -7.58 26.62
CA ASP A 185 -5.76 -7.98 27.45
C ASP A 185 -4.75 -6.83 27.61
N TYR A 186 -4.44 -6.11 26.51
CA TYR A 186 -3.58 -4.92 26.61
C TYR A 186 -4.19 -3.87 27.54
N GLU A 187 -5.47 -3.58 27.43
CA GLU A 187 -6.19 -2.64 28.30
C GLU A 187 -6.20 -3.14 29.76
N ARG A 188 -6.49 -4.42 29.99
CA ARG A 188 -6.55 -5.06 31.30
C ARG A 188 -5.23 -4.98 32.06
N TYR A 189 -4.11 -5.16 31.35
CA TYR A 189 -2.78 -5.15 31.95
C TYR A 189 -2.11 -3.77 31.90
N GLY A 190 -2.80 -2.73 31.43
CA GLY A 190 -2.25 -1.38 31.31
C GLY A 190 -1.10 -1.26 30.31
N LEU A 191 -1.07 -2.14 29.30
CA LEU A 191 -0.08 -2.13 28.24
C LEU A 191 -0.55 -1.27 27.07
N SER A 192 0.39 -0.62 26.38
CA SER A 192 0.08 0.07 25.12
C SER A 192 -0.27 -0.96 24.04
N TRP A 193 -1.43 -0.81 23.41
CA TRP A 193 -1.89 -1.71 22.35
C TRP A 193 -1.22 -1.37 21.01
N ARG A 194 0.07 -1.58 20.98
CA ARG A 194 0.92 -1.39 19.79
C ARG A 194 1.97 -2.49 19.71
N ARG A 195 2.44 -2.77 18.50
CA ARG A 195 3.52 -3.72 18.27
C ARG A 195 4.31 -3.39 17.01
N GLY A 196 5.60 -3.70 17.01
CA GLY A 196 6.47 -3.59 15.86
C GLY A 196 7.08 -4.93 15.46
N ILE A 197 6.95 -5.31 14.19
CA ILE A 197 7.51 -6.52 13.60
C ILE A 197 8.49 -6.11 12.50
N LEU A 198 9.74 -6.56 12.62
CA LEU A 198 10.79 -6.37 11.63
C LEU A 198 11.10 -7.71 10.95
N MET A 199 10.92 -7.78 9.63
CA MET A 199 11.39 -8.89 8.80
C MET A 199 12.68 -8.49 8.10
N TYR A 200 13.74 -9.28 8.32
CA TYR A 200 15.05 -8.99 7.77
C TYR A 200 15.66 -10.21 7.09
N GLY A 201 16.61 -10.01 6.19
CA GLY A 201 17.33 -11.09 5.50
C GLY A 201 17.63 -10.76 4.05
N PRO A 202 18.34 -11.65 3.34
CA PRO A 202 18.77 -11.42 1.97
C PRO A 202 17.64 -11.08 1.02
N PRO A 203 17.90 -10.31 -0.06
CA PRO A 203 16.90 -10.03 -1.08
C PRO A 203 16.42 -11.31 -1.79
N GLY A 204 15.21 -11.26 -2.34
CA GLY A 204 14.65 -12.36 -3.12
C GLY A 204 14.08 -13.54 -2.32
N ASN A 205 13.97 -13.43 -0.99
CA ASN A 205 13.42 -14.50 -0.14
C ASN A 205 11.96 -14.29 0.27
N GLY A 206 11.25 -13.36 -0.38
CA GLY A 206 9.81 -13.24 -0.23
C GLY A 206 9.34 -12.42 0.96
N LYS A 207 10.16 -11.49 1.52
CA LYS A 207 9.74 -10.56 2.57
C LYS A 207 8.48 -9.79 2.20
N THR A 208 8.48 -9.13 1.05
CA THR A 208 7.30 -8.41 0.52
C THR A 208 6.11 -9.34 0.30
N HIS A 209 6.35 -10.59 -0.15
CA HIS A 209 5.27 -11.57 -0.31
C HIS A 209 4.68 -11.98 1.05
N ALA A 210 5.52 -12.22 2.07
CA ALA A 210 5.08 -12.52 3.42
C ALA A 210 4.22 -11.38 3.99
N ILE A 211 4.65 -10.12 3.79
CA ILE A 211 3.85 -8.95 4.17
C ILE A 211 2.49 -8.96 3.49
N LYS A 212 2.44 -9.12 2.18
CA LYS A 212 1.17 -9.15 1.45
C LYS A 212 0.22 -10.23 2.00
N SER A 213 0.76 -11.42 2.27
CA SER A 213 -0.01 -12.51 2.86
C SER A 213 -0.48 -12.21 4.30
N LEU A 214 0.33 -11.50 5.10
CA LEU A 214 -0.05 -11.04 6.45
C LEU A 214 -1.15 -9.98 6.40
N LEU A 215 -1.04 -9.01 5.49
CA LEU A 215 -2.06 -7.96 5.29
C LEU A 215 -3.40 -8.57 4.87
N ASN A 216 -3.38 -9.52 3.93
CA ASN A 216 -4.57 -10.26 3.52
C ASN A 216 -5.20 -11.03 4.68
N LEU A 217 -4.38 -11.71 5.49
CA LEU A 217 -4.84 -12.45 6.68
C LEU A 217 -5.44 -11.54 7.73
N ALA A 218 -4.82 -10.39 8.00
CA ALA A 218 -5.27 -9.46 9.01
C ALA A 218 -6.61 -8.80 8.66
N GLY A 219 -6.87 -8.56 7.36
CA GLY A 219 -8.08 -7.91 6.88
C GLY A 219 -8.28 -6.50 7.46
N LYS A 220 -7.22 -5.81 7.86
CA LYS A 220 -7.26 -4.48 8.47
C LYS A 220 -6.76 -3.40 7.52
N PRO A 221 -7.17 -2.13 7.71
CA PRO A 221 -6.61 -1.01 6.96
C PRO A 221 -5.10 -0.99 7.02
N CYS A 222 -4.45 -0.63 5.92
CA CYS A 222 -3.00 -0.58 5.81
C CYS A 222 -2.54 0.75 5.25
N LEU A 223 -1.60 1.39 5.94
CA LEU A 223 -0.87 2.55 5.45
C LEU A 223 0.53 2.12 5.02
N VAL A 224 0.80 2.15 3.72
CA VAL A 224 2.10 1.82 3.13
C VAL A 224 2.91 3.10 2.96
N VAL A 225 4.05 3.19 3.62
CA VAL A 225 4.95 4.35 3.55
C VAL A 225 6.06 4.05 2.54
N ARG A 226 6.08 4.76 1.41
CA ARG A 226 7.09 4.62 0.34
C ARG A 226 8.10 5.75 0.31
N SER A 227 7.82 6.88 0.95
CA SER A 227 8.71 8.02 1.05
C SER A 227 8.51 8.70 2.41
N LEU A 228 9.56 9.29 2.94
CA LEU A 228 9.51 10.20 4.09
C LEU A 228 9.89 11.63 3.67
N ASN A 229 10.12 11.86 2.38
CA ASN A 229 10.45 13.16 1.82
C ASN A 229 9.20 13.80 1.22
N ASP A 230 9.12 15.11 1.37
CA ASP A 230 8.17 15.98 0.67
C ASP A 230 8.94 17.25 0.26
N GLU A 231 8.72 17.77 -0.93
CA GLU A 231 9.45 18.95 -1.43
C GLU A 231 9.04 20.24 -0.72
N ASP A 232 7.85 20.28 -0.15
CA ASP A 232 7.25 21.48 0.44
C ASP A 232 7.26 21.49 1.98
N ASP A 233 7.55 20.34 2.64
CA ASP A 233 7.42 20.15 4.09
C ASP A 233 8.73 19.65 4.74
N SER A 234 8.90 19.96 6.03
CA SER A 234 10.00 19.39 6.81
C SER A 234 9.78 17.89 7.10
N ASP A 235 10.87 17.14 7.21
CA ASP A 235 10.87 15.72 7.58
C ASP A 235 9.99 15.42 8.81
N GLU A 236 10.04 16.30 9.81
CA GLU A 236 9.27 16.18 11.05
C GLU A 236 7.77 16.32 10.79
N SER A 237 7.35 17.30 9.98
CA SER A 237 5.95 17.51 9.61
C SER A 237 5.40 16.34 8.81
N VAL A 238 6.20 15.79 7.89
CA VAL A 238 5.84 14.63 7.07
C VAL A 238 5.59 13.42 7.95
N ILE A 239 6.52 13.09 8.84
CA ILE A 239 6.42 11.94 9.74
C ILE A 239 5.22 12.11 10.68
N ALA A 240 5.05 13.29 11.29
CA ALA A 240 3.90 13.57 12.15
C ALA A 240 2.56 13.40 11.42
N ARG A 241 2.48 13.83 10.16
CA ARG A 241 1.30 13.67 9.30
C ARG A 241 1.00 12.20 8.99
N ILE A 242 2.04 11.40 8.68
CA ILE A 242 1.92 9.94 8.46
C ILE A 242 1.35 9.25 9.71
N PHE A 243 1.91 9.53 10.89
CA PHE A 243 1.46 8.93 12.14
C PHE A 243 0.07 9.43 12.57
N SER A 244 -0.25 10.69 12.33
CA SER A 244 -1.60 11.22 12.54
C SER A 244 -2.62 10.45 11.70
N ARG A 245 -2.31 10.21 10.42
CA ARG A 245 -3.17 9.42 9.54
C ARG A 245 -3.29 7.97 10.00
N ALA A 246 -2.19 7.34 10.39
CA ALA A 246 -2.20 5.98 10.92
C ALA A 246 -3.13 5.84 12.14
N ARG A 247 -3.06 6.80 13.08
CA ARG A 247 -3.93 6.84 14.27
C ARG A 247 -5.42 6.99 13.92
N GLN A 248 -5.75 7.76 12.88
CA GLN A 248 -7.13 7.89 12.38
C GLN A 248 -7.65 6.57 11.78
N MET A 249 -6.77 5.76 11.21
CA MET A 249 -7.11 4.47 10.62
C MET A 249 -7.16 3.32 11.64
N ALA A 250 -6.73 3.53 12.90
CA ALA A 250 -6.62 2.47 13.90
C ALA A 250 -7.99 1.80 14.20
N PRO A 251 -8.05 0.45 14.33
CA PRO A 251 -6.91 -0.47 14.31
C PRO A 251 -6.39 -0.76 12.90
N ALA A 252 -5.08 -0.53 12.68
CA ALA A 252 -4.49 -0.54 11.34
C ALA A 252 -3.05 -1.08 11.34
N ILE A 253 -2.55 -1.37 10.15
CA ILE A 253 -1.16 -1.74 9.90
C ILE A 253 -0.43 -0.55 9.25
N VAL A 254 0.75 -0.21 9.74
CA VAL A 254 1.66 0.74 9.11
C VAL A 254 2.85 -0.03 8.57
N LEU A 255 3.06 0.03 7.27
CA LEU A 255 4.09 -0.73 6.56
C LEU A 255 5.22 0.19 6.08
N PHE A 256 6.44 -0.14 6.47
CA PHE A 256 7.68 0.45 5.98
C PHE A 256 8.46 -0.61 5.18
N GLU A 257 8.33 -0.60 3.84
CA GLU A 257 9.14 -1.48 3.00
C GLU A 257 10.56 -0.90 2.86
N ASP A 258 11.58 -1.77 2.98
CA ASP A 258 13.00 -1.42 2.89
C ASP A 258 13.36 -0.19 3.76
N ILE A 259 13.04 -0.27 5.05
CA ILE A 259 13.15 0.83 6.02
C ILE A 259 14.56 1.42 6.10
N ASP A 260 15.59 0.63 5.81
CA ASP A 260 16.99 1.07 5.71
C ASP A 260 17.22 2.06 4.56
N SER A 261 16.40 2.01 3.52
CA SER A 261 16.41 2.98 2.41
C SER A 261 15.51 4.18 2.64
N LEU A 262 14.43 4.01 3.41
CA LEU A 262 13.47 5.08 3.71
C LEU A 262 13.99 6.06 4.76
N VAL A 263 14.70 5.55 5.78
CA VAL A 263 15.07 6.32 6.96
C VAL A 263 16.49 6.85 6.83
N SER A 264 16.63 8.11 6.44
CA SER A 264 17.89 8.85 6.53
C SER A 264 18.18 9.24 7.98
N ARG A 265 19.37 9.78 8.25
CA ARG A 265 19.72 10.30 9.59
C ARG A 265 18.83 11.45 10.05
N SER A 266 18.34 12.27 9.12
CA SER A 266 17.41 13.37 9.44
C SER A 266 16.05 12.85 9.89
N HIS A 267 15.55 11.81 9.25
CA HIS A 267 14.24 11.20 9.58
C HIS A 267 14.25 10.45 10.92
N LEU A 268 15.45 9.92 11.32
CA LEU A 268 15.55 8.96 12.42
C LEU A 268 14.96 9.52 13.72
N SER A 269 15.36 10.74 14.11
CA SER A 269 14.92 11.35 15.37
C SER A 269 13.41 11.52 15.42
N SER A 270 12.81 12.06 14.37
CA SER A 270 11.36 12.29 14.27
C SER A 270 10.57 10.98 14.23
N LEU A 271 11.08 9.97 13.50
CA LEU A 271 10.46 8.65 13.47
C LEU A 271 10.48 7.96 14.84
N LEU A 272 11.62 8.05 15.55
CA LEU A 272 11.76 7.51 16.90
C LEU A 272 10.83 8.19 17.90
N ASN A 273 10.68 9.52 17.79
CA ASN A 273 9.79 10.31 18.62
C ASN A 273 8.32 9.92 18.38
N GLU A 274 7.92 9.69 17.15
CA GLU A 274 6.55 9.25 16.83
C GLU A 274 6.30 7.79 17.26
N LEU A 275 7.27 6.90 17.08
CA LEU A 275 7.16 5.50 17.54
C LEU A 275 7.02 5.40 19.06
N ASP A 276 7.82 6.18 19.84
CA ASP A 276 7.87 6.12 21.30
C ASP A 276 7.09 7.24 22.00
N GLY A 277 6.62 8.23 21.24
CA GLY A 277 6.19 9.52 21.73
C GLY A 277 4.97 9.52 22.65
N LEU A 278 4.64 10.72 23.14
CA LEU A 278 3.51 10.99 24.04
C LEU A 278 2.14 10.68 23.39
N ALA A 279 2.04 10.74 22.08
CA ALA A 279 0.83 10.35 21.36
C ALA A 279 0.71 8.82 21.37
N ARG A 280 -0.41 8.34 21.87
CA ARG A 280 -0.69 6.90 21.90
C ARG A 280 -0.88 6.36 20.49
N ASN A 281 -0.14 5.31 20.16
CA ASN A 281 -0.26 4.57 18.90
C ASN A 281 -1.12 3.31 19.10
N ASP A 282 -2.18 3.41 19.93
CA ASP A 282 -3.03 2.27 20.23
C ASP A 282 -3.75 1.76 18.97
N GLY A 283 -3.76 0.44 18.81
CA GLY A 283 -4.32 -0.22 17.63
C GLY A 283 -3.40 -0.24 16.41
N LEU A 284 -2.15 0.27 16.50
CA LEU A 284 -1.23 0.26 15.38
C LEU A 284 -0.23 -0.90 15.45
N LEU A 285 -0.22 -1.71 14.38
CA LEU A 285 0.78 -2.71 14.11
C LEU A 285 1.78 -2.18 13.07
N PHE A 286 3.02 -1.94 13.49
CA PHE A 286 4.09 -1.53 12.60
C PHE A 286 4.76 -2.77 11.99
N LEU A 287 4.77 -2.86 10.67
CA LEU A 287 5.53 -3.86 9.92
C LEU A 287 6.68 -3.16 9.18
N ALA A 288 7.87 -3.72 9.26
CA ALA A 288 8.99 -3.21 8.48
C ALA A 288 9.77 -4.35 7.83
N THR A 289 10.39 -4.06 6.67
CA THR A 289 11.38 -4.94 6.04
C THR A 289 12.71 -4.25 5.89
N THR A 290 13.78 -5.05 5.90
CA THR A 290 15.11 -4.60 5.51
C THR A 290 15.91 -5.76 4.88
N ASN A 291 16.75 -5.41 3.91
CA ASN A 291 17.76 -6.33 3.37
C ASN A 291 19.07 -6.26 4.16
N HIS A 292 19.26 -5.20 4.96
CA HIS A 292 20.50 -4.85 5.62
C HIS A 292 20.26 -4.50 7.09
N LEU A 293 20.08 -5.51 7.94
CA LEU A 293 19.89 -5.30 9.37
C LEU A 293 21.07 -4.54 10.02
N ASP A 294 22.27 -4.74 9.52
CA ASP A 294 23.53 -4.09 9.94
C ASP A 294 23.54 -2.59 9.65
N LYS A 295 22.83 -2.13 8.62
CA LYS A 295 22.70 -0.71 8.28
C LYS A 295 21.60 0.00 9.06
N LEU A 296 20.68 -0.77 9.65
CA LEU A 296 19.59 -0.21 10.42
C LEU A 296 20.10 0.28 11.77
N ASP A 297 19.81 1.54 12.10
CA ASP A 297 20.22 2.12 13.38
C ASP A 297 19.73 1.27 14.56
N SER A 298 20.64 1.02 15.50
CA SER A 298 20.35 0.22 16.69
C SER A 298 19.20 0.79 17.52
N ALA A 299 18.96 2.08 17.43
CA ALA A 299 17.85 2.74 18.09
C ALA A 299 16.49 2.28 17.54
N LEU A 300 16.38 1.93 16.25
CA LEU A 300 15.17 1.34 15.67
C LEU A 300 15.02 -0.15 16.02
N SER A 301 16.14 -0.88 15.99
CA SER A 301 16.11 -2.34 16.04
C SER A 301 16.26 -2.92 17.45
N ASN A 302 16.85 -2.23 18.42
CA ASN A 302 17.22 -2.82 19.70
C ASN A 302 16.43 -2.32 20.91
N ARG A 303 15.50 -1.36 20.76
CA ARG A 303 14.63 -0.95 21.87
C ARG A 303 13.31 -1.73 21.87
N PRO A 304 12.91 -2.30 23.03
CA PRO A 304 11.55 -2.77 23.26
C PRO A 304 10.62 -1.60 22.97
N SER A 305 9.48 -1.71 22.46
CA SER A 305 8.55 -0.64 22.09
C SER A 305 8.60 -0.13 20.66
N ARG A 306 9.60 -0.52 19.85
CA ARG A 306 9.69 -0.14 18.44
C ARG A 306 9.44 -1.37 17.58
N PHE A 307 10.53 -2.01 17.11
CA PHE A 307 10.45 -3.32 16.43
C PHE A 307 10.91 -4.41 17.40
N ASP A 308 10.02 -4.78 18.32
CA ASP A 308 10.29 -5.74 19.40
C ASP A 308 10.28 -7.19 18.91
N ARG A 309 9.65 -7.47 17.77
CA ARG A 309 9.64 -8.78 17.13
C ARG A 309 10.46 -8.78 15.86
N LYS A 310 11.48 -9.62 15.82
CA LYS A 310 12.38 -9.75 14.66
C LYS A 310 12.26 -11.14 14.07
N PHE A 311 12.09 -11.21 12.75
CA PHE A 311 11.97 -12.44 12.00
C PHE A 311 12.99 -12.46 10.86
N GLU A 312 13.88 -13.43 10.89
CA GLU A 312 14.82 -13.66 9.80
C GLU A 312 14.16 -14.43 8.66
N ILE A 313 14.18 -13.84 7.48
CA ILE A 313 13.74 -14.45 6.23
C ILE A 313 14.99 -14.79 5.43
N GLY A 314 15.65 -15.87 5.84
CA GLY A 314 16.89 -16.35 5.22
C GLY A 314 16.67 -17.13 3.93
N ASN A 315 17.78 -17.59 3.33
CA ASN A 315 17.69 -18.48 2.18
C ASN A 315 17.03 -19.82 2.58
N PRO A 316 16.17 -20.40 1.72
CA PRO A 316 15.47 -21.64 2.02
C PRO A 316 16.44 -22.80 2.28
N LYS A 317 16.16 -23.58 3.32
CA LYS A 317 16.87 -24.81 3.65
C LYS A 317 16.51 -25.93 2.67
N ALA A 318 17.18 -27.08 2.75
CA ALA A 318 16.91 -28.16 1.81
C ALA A 318 15.44 -28.62 1.75
N PRO A 319 14.73 -28.83 2.88
CA PRO A 319 13.32 -29.23 2.82
C PRO A 319 12.40 -28.21 2.13
N GLU A 320 12.64 -26.91 2.35
CA GLU A 320 11.86 -25.86 1.71
C GLU A 320 12.13 -25.80 0.20
N ARG A 321 13.40 -25.97 -0.22
CA ARG A 321 13.78 -26.02 -1.64
C ARG A 321 13.13 -27.22 -2.34
N GLU A 322 13.23 -28.41 -1.74
CA GLU A 322 12.63 -29.63 -2.26
C GLU A 322 11.11 -29.48 -2.43
N ARG A 323 10.42 -29.04 -1.38
CA ARG A 323 8.97 -28.79 -1.41
C ARG A 323 8.59 -27.78 -2.49
N PHE A 324 9.34 -26.69 -2.62
CA PHE A 324 9.08 -25.67 -3.62
C PHE A 324 9.25 -26.22 -5.04
N LEU A 325 10.37 -26.86 -5.33
CA LEU A 325 10.64 -27.44 -6.65
C LEU A 325 9.57 -28.49 -7.00
N SER A 326 9.27 -29.41 -6.10
CA SER A 326 8.24 -30.42 -6.31
C SER A 326 6.88 -29.80 -6.62
N SER A 327 6.41 -28.86 -5.78
CA SER A 327 5.09 -28.26 -5.96
C SER A 327 5.00 -27.42 -7.23
N ARG A 328 6.08 -26.80 -7.68
CA ARG A 328 6.10 -26.01 -8.92
C ARG A 328 6.10 -26.90 -10.16
N PHE A 329 6.90 -27.93 -10.17
CA PHE A 329 6.92 -28.88 -11.31
C PHE A 329 5.68 -29.76 -11.37
N GLU A 330 4.98 -30.02 -10.27
CA GLU A 330 3.67 -30.69 -10.27
C GLU A 330 2.59 -29.92 -11.04
N GLN A 331 2.73 -28.61 -11.16
CA GLN A 331 1.80 -27.76 -11.93
C GLN A 331 2.01 -27.86 -13.45
N PHE A 332 3.11 -28.46 -13.90
CA PHE A 332 3.42 -28.62 -15.31
C PHE A 332 2.86 -29.95 -15.85
N ASP A 333 2.75 -30.02 -17.17
CA ASP A 333 2.41 -31.27 -17.85
C ASP A 333 3.37 -32.40 -17.47
N GLN A 334 2.88 -33.64 -17.45
CA GLN A 334 3.67 -34.76 -16.99
C GLN A 334 5.01 -34.92 -17.73
N GLU A 335 5.05 -34.60 -19.01
CA GLU A 335 6.26 -34.63 -19.84
C GLU A 335 7.32 -33.62 -19.46
N MET A 336 6.92 -32.54 -18.78
CA MET A 336 7.78 -31.45 -18.29
C MET A 336 8.23 -31.64 -16.84
N ARG A 337 7.85 -32.75 -16.20
CA ARG A 337 8.22 -32.97 -14.79
C ARG A 337 9.57 -33.66 -14.70
N PRO A 338 10.45 -33.17 -13.84
CA PRO A 338 11.66 -33.91 -13.49
C PRO A 338 11.34 -35.18 -12.72
N THR A 339 12.25 -36.11 -12.71
CA THR A 339 12.14 -37.30 -11.87
C THR A 339 12.38 -36.96 -10.39
N SER A 340 11.97 -37.84 -9.47
CA SER A 340 12.24 -37.65 -8.04
C SER A 340 13.74 -37.56 -7.77
N ALA A 341 14.58 -38.30 -8.51
CA ALA A 341 16.04 -38.21 -8.43
C ALA A 341 16.55 -36.84 -8.96
N GLY A 342 15.92 -36.29 -10.00
CA GLY A 342 16.19 -34.96 -10.51
C GLY A 342 15.91 -33.88 -9.49
N ILE A 343 14.77 -33.94 -8.80
CA ILE A 343 14.42 -33.02 -7.70
C ILE A 343 15.43 -33.14 -6.54
N GLU A 344 15.78 -34.34 -6.12
CA GLU A 344 16.75 -34.54 -5.05
C GLU A 344 18.14 -33.94 -5.41
N THR A 345 18.58 -34.16 -6.65
CA THR A 345 19.82 -33.59 -7.17
C THR A 345 19.77 -32.06 -7.20
N ALA A 346 18.69 -31.48 -7.74
CA ALA A 346 18.49 -30.06 -7.75
C ALA A 346 18.45 -29.44 -6.35
N THR A 347 17.80 -30.11 -5.39
CA THR A 347 17.76 -29.69 -3.99
C THR A 347 19.16 -29.58 -3.39
N LYS A 348 20.03 -30.53 -3.68
CA LYS A 348 21.42 -30.49 -3.21
C LYS A 348 22.21 -29.37 -3.90
N GLN A 349 22.07 -29.24 -5.21
CA GLN A 349 22.84 -28.31 -6.02
C GLN A 349 22.41 -26.84 -5.87
N THR A 350 21.19 -26.59 -5.44
CA THR A 350 20.65 -25.23 -5.19
C THR A 350 20.91 -24.73 -3.78
N LYS A 351 21.84 -25.30 -3.04
CA LYS A 351 22.25 -24.80 -1.71
C LYS A 351 22.68 -23.34 -1.84
N GLY A 352 22.09 -22.47 -1.02
CA GLY A 352 22.37 -21.02 -1.03
C GLY A 352 21.50 -20.19 -1.99
N PHE A 353 20.70 -20.83 -2.84
CA PHE A 353 19.77 -20.09 -3.71
C PHE A 353 18.69 -19.40 -2.88
N SER A 354 18.38 -18.17 -3.26
CA SER A 354 17.21 -17.44 -2.74
C SER A 354 15.91 -17.99 -3.35
N GLY A 355 14.77 -17.62 -2.76
CA GLY A 355 13.46 -17.94 -3.31
C GLY A 355 13.28 -17.45 -4.75
N ALA A 356 13.79 -16.25 -5.06
CA ALA A 356 13.75 -15.70 -6.42
C ALA A 356 14.59 -16.52 -7.40
N MET A 357 15.78 -16.96 -7.00
CA MET A 357 16.62 -17.83 -7.85
C MET A 357 15.94 -19.18 -8.12
N LEU A 358 15.22 -19.73 -7.16
CA LEU A 358 14.44 -20.96 -7.37
C LEU A 358 13.28 -20.75 -8.34
N GLN A 359 12.61 -19.60 -8.29
CA GLN A 359 11.57 -19.24 -9.26
C GLN A 359 12.13 -19.09 -10.66
N GLU A 360 13.28 -18.40 -10.79
CA GLU A 360 13.99 -18.22 -12.05
C GLU A 360 14.44 -19.57 -12.64
N LEU A 361 14.94 -20.48 -11.79
CA LEU A 361 15.29 -21.83 -12.19
C LEU A 361 14.10 -22.58 -12.83
N VAL A 362 12.95 -22.55 -12.18
CA VAL A 362 11.74 -23.22 -12.70
C VAL A 362 11.28 -22.59 -14.02
N ALA A 363 11.34 -21.27 -14.13
CA ALA A 363 10.99 -20.55 -15.35
C ALA A 363 11.99 -20.86 -16.48
N GLY A 364 13.30 -20.84 -16.21
CA GLY A 364 14.35 -21.20 -17.15
C GLY A 364 14.18 -22.64 -17.67
N CYS A 365 13.89 -23.59 -16.79
CA CYS A 365 13.60 -24.96 -17.18
C CYS A 365 12.40 -25.07 -18.13
N ALA A 366 11.32 -24.35 -17.81
CA ALA A 366 10.13 -24.36 -18.68
C ALA A 366 10.43 -23.78 -20.07
N PHE A 367 11.14 -22.65 -20.15
CA PHE A 367 11.53 -22.03 -21.42
C PHE A 367 12.48 -22.91 -22.24
N SER A 368 13.45 -23.55 -21.58
CA SER A 368 14.39 -24.45 -22.24
C SER A 368 13.70 -25.71 -22.77
N TRP A 369 12.75 -26.28 -21.99
CA TRP A 369 11.96 -27.44 -22.46
C TRP A 369 11.06 -27.08 -23.65
N VAL A 370 10.38 -25.93 -23.64
CA VAL A 370 9.51 -25.49 -24.74
C VAL A 370 10.27 -25.38 -26.05
N ARG A 371 11.58 -25.09 -26.01
CA ARG A 371 12.43 -24.97 -27.18
C ARG A 371 12.70 -26.31 -27.86
N ASP A 372 12.96 -27.36 -27.09
CA ASP A 372 13.39 -28.68 -27.64
C ASP A 372 12.32 -29.76 -27.52
N ARG A 373 11.35 -29.64 -26.63
CA ARG A 373 10.21 -30.53 -26.36
C ARG A 373 10.58 -32.02 -26.33
N THR A 374 11.75 -32.35 -25.77
CA THR A 374 12.23 -33.74 -25.68
C THR A 374 11.74 -34.35 -24.37
N VAL A 375 10.87 -35.34 -24.45
CA VAL A 375 10.34 -36.07 -23.28
C VAL A 375 11.51 -36.71 -22.50
N GLY A 376 11.51 -36.55 -21.16
CA GLY A 376 12.55 -37.07 -20.29
C GLY A 376 13.86 -36.26 -20.21
N SER A 377 13.91 -35.09 -20.89
CA SER A 377 15.08 -34.19 -20.85
C SER A 377 15.13 -33.28 -19.62
N MET A 378 14.05 -33.19 -18.82
CA MET A 378 13.91 -32.20 -17.76
C MET A 378 15.01 -32.29 -16.70
N ASP A 379 15.45 -33.48 -16.28
CA ASP A 379 16.52 -33.61 -15.30
C ASP A 379 17.83 -33.01 -15.82
N LYS A 380 18.12 -33.18 -17.10
CA LYS A 380 19.30 -32.60 -17.75
C LYS A 380 19.19 -31.07 -17.85
N ILE A 381 18.02 -30.59 -18.28
CA ILE A 381 17.74 -29.14 -18.36
C ILE A 381 17.89 -28.50 -16.98
N LEU A 382 17.34 -29.14 -15.94
CA LEU A 382 17.41 -28.66 -14.56
C LEU A 382 18.85 -28.47 -14.07
N VAL A 383 19.73 -29.41 -14.37
CA VAL A 383 21.18 -29.30 -14.03
C VAL A 383 21.84 -28.15 -14.80
N GLN A 384 21.54 -28.00 -16.10
CA GLN A 384 22.09 -26.92 -16.93
C GLN A 384 21.67 -25.53 -16.45
N GLU A 385 20.38 -25.36 -16.13
CA GLU A 385 19.86 -24.10 -15.61
C GLU A 385 20.41 -23.76 -14.22
N ILE A 386 20.63 -24.75 -13.36
CA ILE A 386 21.30 -24.54 -12.05
C ILE A 386 22.72 -24.01 -12.26
N GLU A 387 23.49 -24.57 -13.20
CA GLU A 387 24.86 -24.13 -13.51
C GLU A 387 24.85 -22.70 -14.05
N ALA A 388 23.88 -22.35 -14.90
CA ALA A 388 23.73 -21.01 -15.47
C ALA A 388 23.40 -19.94 -14.41
N LEU A 389 22.61 -20.31 -13.39
CA LEU A 389 22.17 -19.41 -12.31
C LEU A 389 23.18 -19.28 -11.16
N ARG A 390 24.19 -20.15 -11.08
CA ARG A 390 25.21 -20.03 -10.04
C ARG A 390 25.96 -18.71 -10.19
N PRO A 391 26.08 -17.91 -9.12
CA PRO A 391 26.96 -16.75 -9.15
C PRO A 391 28.36 -17.21 -9.55
N LYS A 392 28.91 -16.62 -10.60
CA LYS A 392 30.34 -16.81 -10.90
C LYS A 392 31.10 -16.25 -9.71
N GLU A 393 31.84 -17.10 -9.00
CA GLU A 393 32.75 -16.64 -7.95
C GLU A 393 33.61 -15.53 -8.57
N ALA A 394 33.55 -14.34 -7.96
CA ALA A 394 34.41 -13.23 -8.35
C ALA A 394 35.85 -13.70 -8.08
N SER A 395 36.61 -13.91 -9.15
CA SER A 395 38.03 -14.25 -9.15
C SER A 395 38.84 -13.12 -8.51
#